data_eaa25412a73568abdf16614a140a041f
#
_entry.id   eaa25412a73568abdf16614a140a041f
#
_cell.length_a   1.000
_cell.length_b   1.000
_cell.length_c   1.000
_cell.angle_alpha   90.00
_cell.angle_beta   90.00
_cell.angle_gamma   90.00
#
_symmetry.space_group_name_H-M   'P 1'
#
loop_
_entity.id
_entity.type
_entity.pdbx_description
1 polymer ?
#
loop_
_entity_poly.entity_id
_entity_poly.type
_entity_poly.pdbx_seq_one_letter_code
_entity_poly.pdbx_strand_id
1 'polypeptide(L)'
;RRELAEILGTPLREGEEENNRILFAQAEPFRATAALAGAPRQGEPVSGDTGIWFRREDGMLFLLLCDGMGSGPGAKQESAQAAKLIERFLRAGMDPAEAVETVSSALSLRGEAGGSTTIDLLSVDLFTGRCCVHKQGAAPTYVRRGRQIKCAVGSSLPAGIVTGEQAKPDVHRFRGEQGDWIVMVTDGILCGREDIWIRDLMTAYQGDSPSDLAQRILQQSEEICQGEDDGTVLAVHLERGKEG
;
A
#
# COMPACT_ATOMS: atom_id res chain seq x y z
N ARG A 1 -18.28 14.79 25.05
CA ARG A 1 -17.03 14.35 24.46
C ARG A 1 -15.83 15.12 25.04
N ARG A 2 -15.81 16.47 24.97
CA ARG A 2 -14.69 17.29 25.47
C ARG A 2 -14.39 17.04 26.95
N GLU A 3 -15.40 17.11 27.81
CA GLU A 3 -15.24 16.86 29.26
C GLU A 3 -14.69 15.45 29.55
N LEU A 4 -15.19 14.42 28.84
CA LEU A 4 -14.66 13.06 28.97
C LEU A 4 -13.20 12.95 28.50
N ALA A 5 -12.85 13.62 27.40
CA ALA A 5 -11.47 13.64 26.89
C ALA A 5 -10.51 14.32 27.89
N GLU A 6 -10.95 15.40 28.55
CA GLU A 6 -10.19 16.07 29.61
C GLU A 6 -10.00 15.19 30.85
N ILE A 7 -11.06 14.50 31.30
CA ILE A 7 -11.00 13.58 32.45
C ILE A 7 -10.06 12.39 32.17
N LEU A 8 -10.11 11.83 30.94
CA LEU A 8 -9.31 10.70 30.55
C LEU A 8 -7.90 11.08 30.06
N GLY A 9 -7.61 12.38 29.88
CA GLY A 9 -6.34 12.85 29.34
C GLY A 9 -6.04 12.37 27.93
N THR A 10 -7.09 12.04 27.15
CA THR A 10 -6.95 11.39 25.85
C THR A 10 -8.00 11.95 24.87
N PRO A 11 -7.60 12.38 23.66
CA PRO A 11 -8.55 12.78 22.63
C PRO A 11 -9.51 11.63 22.28
N LEU A 12 -10.81 11.95 22.18
CA LEU A 12 -11.85 10.97 21.88
C LEU A 12 -12.53 11.28 20.55
N ARG A 13 -12.85 10.24 19.77
CA ARG A 13 -13.78 10.29 18.66
C ARG A 13 -15.08 9.57 19.00
N GLU A 14 -16.15 10.00 18.41
CA GLU A 14 -17.43 9.28 18.48
C GLU A 14 -17.36 8.06 17.55
N GLY A 15 -17.77 6.92 18.06
CA GLY A 15 -18.01 5.70 17.32
C GLY A 15 -19.49 5.56 16.95
N GLU A 16 -19.92 4.33 16.71
CA GLU A 16 -21.30 4.02 16.34
C GLU A 16 -22.25 4.25 17.53
N GLU A 17 -23.43 4.78 17.23
CA GLU A 17 -24.53 4.90 18.19
C GLU A 17 -25.38 3.64 18.09
N GLU A 18 -25.43 2.83 19.15
CA GLU A 18 -26.20 1.62 19.20
C GLU A 18 -27.04 1.57 20.51
N ASN A 19 -28.34 1.30 20.39
CA ASN A 19 -29.24 1.12 21.53
C ASN A 19 -29.21 2.27 22.56
N ASN A 20 -29.23 3.52 22.10
CA ASN A 20 -29.16 4.73 22.96
C ASN A 20 -27.85 4.84 23.77
N ARG A 21 -26.76 4.20 23.28
CA ARG A 21 -25.41 4.28 23.82
C ARG A 21 -24.49 4.87 22.76
N ILE A 22 -23.69 5.85 23.17
CA ILE A 22 -22.65 6.44 22.32
C ILE A 22 -21.33 5.80 22.72
N LEU A 23 -20.67 5.15 21.77
CA LEU A 23 -19.33 4.61 21.97
C LEU A 23 -18.31 5.73 21.72
N PHE A 24 -17.41 5.93 22.67
CA PHE A 24 -16.24 6.78 22.47
C PHE A 24 -14.99 5.91 22.34
N ALA A 25 -14.19 6.19 21.32
CA ALA A 25 -12.90 5.57 21.14
C ALA A 25 -11.80 6.63 21.16
N GLN A 26 -10.58 6.23 21.48
CA GLN A 26 -9.44 7.13 21.38
C GLN A 26 -9.30 7.64 19.94
N ALA A 27 -9.12 8.94 19.78
CA ALA A 27 -8.87 9.54 18.47
C ALA A 27 -7.42 9.30 18.06
N GLU A 28 -7.24 8.87 16.82
CA GLU A 28 -5.90 8.70 16.27
C GLU A 28 -5.26 10.06 15.96
N PRO A 29 -4.01 10.28 16.42
CA PRO A 29 -3.26 11.51 16.13
C PRO A 29 -2.92 11.69 14.65
N PHE A 30 -2.89 10.58 13.88
CA PHE A 30 -2.64 10.60 12.45
C PHE A 30 -3.92 10.29 11.67
N ARG A 31 -4.04 10.91 10.51
CA ARG A 31 -5.00 10.57 9.45
C ARG A 31 -4.21 10.22 8.19
N ALA A 32 -4.74 9.29 7.44
CA ALA A 32 -4.18 8.95 6.14
C ALA A 32 -5.30 8.94 5.11
N THR A 33 -5.08 9.65 4.03
CA THR A 33 -5.93 9.61 2.84
C THR A 33 -5.19 8.82 1.78
N ALA A 34 -5.86 7.89 1.12
CA ALA A 34 -5.27 7.04 0.09
C ALA A 34 -6.08 7.09 -1.20
N ALA A 35 -5.42 6.92 -2.32
CA ALA A 35 -6.05 6.78 -3.63
C ALA A 35 -5.25 5.84 -4.52
N LEU A 36 -5.95 5.18 -5.43
CA LEU A 36 -5.43 4.28 -6.44
C LEU A 36 -5.72 4.85 -7.83
N ALA A 37 -4.72 4.80 -8.72
CA ALA A 37 -4.88 4.98 -10.15
C ALA A 37 -4.19 3.82 -10.87
N GLY A 38 -4.78 3.31 -11.93
CA GLY A 38 -4.20 2.20 -12.69
C GLY A 38 -4.77 2.12 -14.09
N ALA A 39 -3.96 1.58 -14.99
CA ALA A 39 -4.32 1.30 -16.38
C ALA A 39 -3.84 -0.10 -16.77
N PRO A 40 -4.62 -0.85 -17.56
CA PRO A 40 -4.17 -2.10 -18.08
C PRO A 40 -3.13 -1.90 -19.20
N ARG A 41 -2.32 -2.90 -19.43
CA ARG A 41 -1.46 -3.00 -20.60
C ARG A 41 -2.28 -2.77 -21.88
N GLN A 42 -1.67 -2.11 -22.86
CA GLN A 42 -2.33 -1.84 -24.12
C GLN A 42 -2.84 -3.13 -24.79
N GLY A 43 -4.13 -3.17 -25.09
CA GLY A 43 -4.80 -4.32 -25.72
C GLY A 43 -5.40 -5.32 -24.72
N GLU A 44 -5.14 -5.19 -23.43
CA GLU A 44 -5.75 -6.02 -22.40
C GLU A 44 -7.06 -5.40 -21.87
N PRO A 45 -8.10 -6.21 -21.58
CA PRO A 45 -9.36 -5.72 -21.06
C PRO A 45 -9.31 -5.32 -19.58
N VAL A 46 -8.34 -5.88 -18.84
CA VAL A 46 -8.16 -5.64 -17.39
C VAL A 46 -6.68 -5.66 -17.03
N SER A 47 -6.30 -4.87 -16.06
CA SER A 47 -4.96 -4.90 -15.45
C SER A 47 -4.77 -6.15 -14.61
N GLY A 48 -3.59 -6.76 -14.69
CA GLY A 48 -3.13 -7.85 -13.82
C GLY A 48 -2.88 -7.39 -12.37
N ASP A 49 -2.75 -6.09 -12.14
CA ASP A 49 -2.48 -5.52 -10.83
C ASP A 49 -3.72 -5.51 -9.93
N THR A 50 -3.50 -5.63 -8.63
CA THR A 50 -4.53 -5.44 -7.61
C THR A 50 -4.02 -4.56 -6.49
N GLY A 51 -4.66 -3.38 -6.33
CA GLY A 51 -4.43 -2.49 -5.21
C GLY A 51 -5.64 -2.42 -4.30
N ILE A 52 -5.42 -2.52 -3.00
CA ILE A 52 -6.46 -2.38 -1.97
C ILE A 52 -5.92 -1.62 -0.77
N TRP A 53 -6.80 -0.98 -0.02
CA TRP A 53 -6.48 -0.49 1.32
C TRP A 53 -7.67 -0.68 2.24
N PHE A 54 -7.39 -0.88 3.51
CA PHE A 54 -8.40 -1.03 4.55
C PHE A 54 -7.83 -0.61 5.90
N ARG A 55 -8.72 -0.26 6.79
CA ARG A 55 -8.41 0.06 8.17
C ARG A 55 -8.95 -1.01 9.09
N ARG A 56 -8.21 -1.29 10.15
CA ARG A 56 -8.60 -2.15 11.26
C ARG A 56 -9.01 -1.29 12.46
N GLU A 57 -9.85 -1.81 13.34
CA GLU A 57 -10.39 -1.06 14.48
C GLU A 57 -9.33 -0.59 15.48
N ASP A 58 -8.22 -1.29 15.56
CA ASP A 58 -7.07 -0.94 16.40
C ASP A 58 -6.23 0.24 15.88
N GLY A 59 -6.70 0.93 14.84
CA GLY A 59 -6.01 2.08 14.25
C GLY A 59 -4.92 1.74 13.25
N MET A 60 -4.77 0.46 12.91
CA MET A 60 -3.87 0.05 11.83
C MET A 60 -4.51 0.31 10.46
N LEU A 61 -3.79 0.99 9.58
CA LEU A 61 -4.12 1.14 8.17
C LEU A 61 -3.17 0.25 7.36
N PHE A 62 -3.73 -0.51 6.44
CA PHE A 62 -2.99 -1.36 5.52
C PHE A 62 -3.26 -0.93 4.08
N LEU A 63 -2.19 -0.90 3.28
CA LEU A 63 -2.24 -0.65 1.85
C LEU A 63 -1.44 -1.76 1.18
N LEU A 64 -2.04 -2.39 0.20
CA LEU A 64 -1.47 -3.55 -0.46
C LEU A 64 -1.56 -3.37 -1.96
N LEU A 65 -0.44 -3.58 -2.64
CA LEU A 65 -0.32 -3.61 -4.08
C LEU A 65 0.31 -4.95 -4.47
N CYS A 66 -0.39 -5.69 -5.32
CA CYS A 66 0.04 -6.96 -5.88
C CYS A 66 0.01 -6.85 -7.40
N ASP A 67 1.07 -7.28 -8.04
CA ASP A 67 1.19 -7.37 -9.48
C ASP A 67 1.30 -8.86 -9.87
N GLY A 68 0.32 -9.35 -10.63
CA GLY A 68 0.27 -10.74 -11.09
C GLY A 68 1.16 -10.95 -12.30
N MET A 69 1.95 -12.00 -12.30
CA MET A 69 2.87 -12.27 -13.41
C MET A 69 2.13 -12.46 -14.72
N GLY A 70 2.54 -11.72 -15.76
CA GLY A 70 1.90 -11.66 -17.06
C GLY A 70 0.91 -10.50 -17.16
N SER A 71 -0.14 -10.64 -17.94
CA SER A 71 -1.15 -9.59 -18.14
C SER A 71 -2.56 -10.18 -18.27
N GLY A 72 -3.56 -9.30 -18.18
CA GLY A 72 -4.96 -9.65 -18.40
C GLY A 72 -5.61 -10.49 -17.29
N PRO A 73 -6.70 -11.23 -17.61
CA PRO A 73 -7.53 -11.89 -16.61
C PRO A 73 -6.82 -12.92 -15.72
N GLY A 74 -5.82 -13.63 -16.26
CA GLY A 74 -5.03 -14.62 -15.51
C GLY A 74 -4.19 -13.98 -14.43
N ALA A 75 -3.39 -12.98 -14.79
CA ALA A 75 -2.57 -12.20 -13.87
C ALA A 75 -3.45 -11.50 -12.81
N LYS A 76 -4.60 -10.93 -13.23
CA LYS A 76 -5.61 -10.35 -12.32
C LYS A 76 -6.11 -11.33 -11.28
N GLN A 77 -6.38 -12.57 -11.69
CA GLN A 77 -6.85 -13.59 -10.75
C GLN A 77 -5.80 -13.90 -9.68
N GLU A 78 -4.53 -14.03 -10.08
CA GLU A 78 -3.43 -14.33 -9.16
C GLU A 78 -3.20 -13.20 -8.15
N SER A 79 -3.06 -11.97 -8.63
CA SER A 79 -2.85 -10.79 -7.77
C SER A 79 -4.03 -10.57 -6.81
N ALA A 80 -5.26 -10.73 -7.30
CA ALA A 80 -6.47 -10.57 -6.49
C ALA A 80 -6.62 -11.67 -5.42
N GLN A 81 -6.23 -12.92 -5.72
CA GLN A 81 -6.24 -14.00 -4.74
C GLN A 81 -5.21 -13.76 -3.64
N ALA A 82 -3.98 -13.36 -3.99
CA ALA A 82 -2.94 -13.02 -3.03
C ALA A 82 -3.39 -11.86 -2.13
N ALA A 83 -3.87 -10.77 -2.73
CA ALA A 83 -4.35 -9.60 -1.99
C ALA A 83 -5.50 -9.96 -1.02
N LYS A 84 -6.46 -10.76 -1.45
CA LYS A 84 -7.59 -11.19 -0.63
C LYS A 84 -7.18 -12.09 0.54
N LEU A 85 -6.19 -12.96 0.34
CA LEU A 85 -5.67 -13.81 1.42
C LEU A 85 -4.92 -12.98 2.46
N ILE A 86 -4.03 -12.09 2.01
CA ILE A 86 -3.30 -11.18 2.90
C ILE A 86 -4.29 -10.30 3.69
N GLU A 87 -5.27 -9.70 3.04
CA GLU A 87 -6.30 -8.91 3.71
C GLU A 87 -7.00 -9.70 4.82
N ARG A 88 -7.40 -10.94 4.56
CA ARG A 88 -8.08 -11.79 5.55
C ARG A 88 -7.18 -12.10 6.74
N PHE A 89 -5.92 -12.43 6.53
CA PHE A 89 -4.96 -12.69 7.60
C PHE A 89 -4.72 -11.44 8.45
N LEU A 90 -4.53 -10.29 7.81
CA LEU A 90 -4.35 -9.03 8.52
C LEU A 90 -5.59 -8.61 9.31
N ARG A 91 -6.79 -8.79 8.76
CA ARG A 91 -8.05 -8.56 9.49
C ARG A 91 -8.23 -9.51 10.68
N ALA A 92 -7.71 -10.73 10.59
CA ALA A 92 -7.69 -11.69 11.68
C ALA A 92 -6.61 -11.40 12.73
N GLY A 93 -5.78 -10.36 12.54
CA GLY A 93 -4.75 -9.96 13.50
C GLY A 93 -3.38 -10.62 13.31
N MET A 94 -3.18 -11.34 12.21
CA MET A 94 -1.86 -11.91 11.89
C MET A 94 -0.83 -10.78 11.68
N ASP A 95 0.42 -11.05 12.05
CA ASP A 95 1.54 -10.14 11.76
C ASP A 95 1.74 -9.95 10.26
N PRO A 96 2.02 -8.73 9.78
CA PRO A 96 2.16 -8.47 8.35
C PRO A 96 3.26 -9.28 7.65
N ALA A 97 4.41 -9.50 8.29
CA ALA A 97 5.47 -10.31 7.70
C ALA A 97 5.05 -11.80 7.61
N GLU A 98 4.41 -12.33 8.66
CA GLU A 98 3.87 -13.68 8.66
C GLU A 98 2.76 -13.88 7.62
N ALA A 99 1.90 -12.88 7.42
CA ALA A 99 0.85 -12.93 6.41
C ALA A 99 1.44 -13.03 4.99
N VAL A 100 2.45 -12.20 4.68
CA VAL A 100 3.14 -12.22 3.39
C VAL A 100 3.86 -13.56 3.18
N GLU A 101 4.63 -14.02 4.17
CA GLU A 101 5.37 -15.30 4.10
C GLU A 101 4.42 -16.49 3.91
N THR A 102 3.28 -16.50 4.65
CA THR A 102 2.28 -17.56 4.55
C THR A 102 1.66 -17.61 3.14
N VAL A 103 1.29 -16.44 2.58
CA VAL A 103 0.72 -16.39 1.23
C VAL A 103 1.77 -16.77 0.18
N SER A 104 3.00 -16.29 0.29
CA SER A 104 4.10 -16.66 -0.60
C SER A 104 4.33 -18.17 -0.62
N SER A 105 4.37 -18.79 0.57
CA SER A 105 4.52 -20.23 0.71
C SER A 105 3.33 -21.00 0.11
N ALA A 106 2.11 -20.53 0.34
CA ALA A 106 0.92 -21.15 -0.23
C ALA A 106 0.87 -21.09 -1.76
N LEU A 107 1.33 -19.99 -2.35
CA LEU A 107 1.45 -19.86 -3.81
C LEU A 107 2.50 -20.83 -4.37
N SER A 108 3.65 -20.96 -3.72
CA SER A 108 4.73 -21.86 -4.14
C SER A 108 4.31 -23.34 -4.14
N LEU A 109 3.36 -23.74 -3.29
CA LEU A 109 2.84 -25.12 -3.25
C LEU A 109 1.99 -25.48 -4.47
N ARG A 110 1.56 -24.51 -5.28
CA ARG A 110 0.79 -24.76 -6.51
C ARG A 110 1.69 -25.27 -7.67
N GLY A 111 3.01 -25.20 -7.52
CA GLY A 111 3.98 -25.64 -8.52
C GLY A 111 3.93 -24.83 -9.82
N GLU A 112 4.37 -25.42 -10.92
CA GLU A 112 4.43 -24.76 -12.23
C GLU A 112 3.06 -24.33 -12.80
N ALA A 113 1.96 -24.88 -12.27
CA ALA A 113 0.60 -24.48 -12.63
C ALA A 113 0.09 -23.27 -11.83
N GLY A 114 0.83 -22.83 -10.81
CA GLY A 114 0.51 -21.66 -9.99
C GLY A 114 1.21 -20.42 -10.51
N GLY A 115 0.48 -19.31 -10.56
CA GLY A 115 1.07 -18.01 -10.86
C GLY A 115 1.91 -17.49 -9.71
N SER A 116 2.77 -16.54 -10.02
CA SER A 116 3.49 -15.74 -9.03
C SER A 116 3.01 -14.30 -9.05
N THR A 117 3.21 -13.60 -7.96
CA THR A 117 2.81 -12.21 -7.84
C THR A 117 3.80 -11.44 -6.98
N THR A 118 3.99 -10.18 -7.30
CA THR A 118 4.68 -9.28 -6.36
C THR A 118 3.77 -8.93 -5.20
N ILE A 119 4.35 -8.59 -4.05
CA ILE A 119 3.60 -8.11 -2.89
C ILE A 119 4.32 -6.88 -2.35
N ASP A 120 3.62 -5.76 -2.30
CA ASP A 120 4.05 -4.54 -1.63
C ASP A 120 3.00 -4.18 -0.58
N LEU A 121 3.32 -4.35 0.70
CA LEU A 121 2.41 -4.14 1.82
C LEU A 121 2.94 -3.04 2.73
N LEU A 122 2.25 -1.92 2.77
CA LEU A 122 2.48 -0.85 3.74
C LEU A 122 1.49 -0.98 4.89
N SER A 123 1.99 -1.01 6.12
CA SER A 123 1.22 -0.86 7.34
C SER A 123 1.54 0.45 8.03
N VAL A 124 0.52 1.17 8.49
CA VAL A 124 0.62 2.45 9.21
C VAL A 124 -0.15 2.35 10.51
N ASP A 125 0.53 2.52 11.62
CA ASP A 125 -0.09 2.69 12.93
C ASP A 125 -0.49 4.16 13.11
N LEU A 126 -1.77 4.45 13.05
CA LEU A 126 -2.31 5.82 13.12
C LEU A 126 -2.22 6.43 14.53
N PHE A 127 -1.92 5.66 15.56
CA PHE A 127 -1.66 6.18 16.90
C PHE A 127 -0.23 6.68 17.07
N THR A 128 0.74 5.94 16.51
CA THR A 128 2.17 6.23 16.72
C THR A 128 2.87 6.82 15.49
N GLY A 129 2.27 6.72 14.31
CA GLY A 129 2.90 7.06 13.04
C GLY A 129 3.95 6.04 12.60
N ARG A 130 4.04 4.86 13.22
CA ARG A 130 4.96 3.82 12.76
C ARG A 130 4.50 3.27 11.42
N CYS A 131 5.40 3.27 10.45
CA CYS A 131 5.19 2.72 9.13
C CYS A 131 6.12 1.53 8.91
N CYS A 132 5.61 0.48 8.28
CA CYS A 132 6.39 -0.67 7.89
C CYS A 132 5.99 -1.11 6.47
N VAL A 133 6.98 -1.24 5.59
CA VAL A 133 6.80 -1.73 4.22
C VAL A 133 7.39 -3.13 4.15
N HIS A 134 6.59 -4.09 3.69
CA HIS A 134 6.99 -5.46 3.43
C HIS A 134 6.95 -5.68 1.93
N LYS A 135 8.08 -6.03 1.33
CA LYS A 135 8.22 -6.18 -0.12
C LYS A 135 8.61 -7.60 -0.49
N GLN A 136 7.95 -8.12 -1.50
CA GLN A 136 8.33 -9.38 -2.11
C GLN A 136 8.27 -9.25 -3.64
N GLY A 137 9.44 -9.12 -4.26
CA GLY A 137 9.57 -8.90 -5.69
C GLY A 137 9.01 -7.57 -6.20
N ALA A 138 8.59 -6.68 -5.32
CA ALA A 138 7.87 -5.48 -5.67
C ALA A 138 8.77 -4.30 -6.05
N ALA A 139 8.27 -3.44 -6.94
CA ALA A 139 8.90 -2.19 -7.35
C ALA A 139 9.12 -1.22 -6.17
N PRO A 140 9.95 -0.18 -6.27
CA PRO A 140 10.25 0.73 -5.17
C PRO A 140 9.01 1.41 -4.59
N THR A 141 8.99 1.59 -3.26
CA THR A 141 8.02 2.46 -2.56
C THR A 141 8.71 3.75 -2.17
N TYR A 142 8.13 4.87 -2.56
CA TYR A 142 8.69 6.22 -2.37
C TYR A 142 8.06 6.88 -1.15
N VAL A 143 8.90 7.52 -0.33
CA VAL A 143 8.46 8.33 0.82
C VAL A 143 9.03 9.74 0.65
N ARG A 144 8.13 10.72 0.41
CA ARG A 144 8.48 12.13 0.34
C ARG A 144 8.20 12.82 1.67
N ARG A 145 9.23 13.47 2.22
CA ARG A 145 9.14 14.37 3.38
C ARG A 145 9.70 15.73 3.01
N GLY A 146 8.83 16.73 2.91
CA GLY A 146 9.21 18.03 2.36
C GLY A 146 9.72 17.87 0.92
N ARG A 147 11.01 18.15 0.72
CA ARG A 147 11.69 17.99 -0.59
C ARG A 147 12.54 16.72 -0.71
N GLN A 148 12.67 15.97 0.37
CA GLN A 148 13.48 14.75 0.36
C GLN A 148 12.62 13.54 0.01
N ILE A 149 13.15 12.67 -0.86
CA ILE A 149 12.55 11.40 -1.21
C ILE A 149 13.49 10.27 -0.80
N LYS A 150 12.96 9.33 -0.03
CA LYS A 150 13.60 8.05 0.29
C LYS A 150 12.83 6.93 -0.39
N CYS A 151 13.53 5.85 -0.71
CA CYS A 151 12.92 4.67 -1.31
C CYS A 151 13.14 3.45 -0.44
N ALA A 152 12.09 2.66 -0.28
CA ALA A 152 12.16 1.29 0.17
C ALA A 152 12.28 0.41 -1.08
N VAL A 153 13.41 -0.28 -1.22
CA VAL A 153 13.71 -1.18 -2.35
C VAL A 153 13.90 -2.58 -1.80
N GLY A 154 13.20 -3.57 -2.37
CA GLY A 154 13.37 -4.98 -2.05
C GLY A 154 14.36 -5.66 -3.00
N SER A 155 14.92 -6.78 -2.53
CA SER A 155 15.77 -7.69 -3.32
C SER A 155 15.21 -9.11 -3.38
N SER A 156 14.13 -9.37 -2.65
CA SER A 156 13.43 -10.66 -2.62
C SER A 156 12.74 -10.95 -3.97
N LEU A 157 12.60 -12.23 -4.28
CA LEU A 157 11.87 -12.68 -5.46
C LEU A 157 10.35 -12.58 -5.23
N PRO A 158 9.54 -12.48 -6.31
CA PRO A 158 8.09 -12.50 -6.20
C PRO A 158 7.56 -13.72 -5.44
N ALA A 159 6.40 -13.54 -4.79
CA ALA A 159 5.71 -14.60 -4.07
C ALA A 159 5.31 -15.74 -5.02
N GLY A 160 5.47 -16.98 -4.55
CA GLY A 160 5.17 -18.17 -5.34
C GLY A 160 6.39 -18.76 -6.08
N ILE A 161 7.50 -18.05 -6.18
CA ILE A 161 8.72 -18.56 -6.87
C ILE A 161 9.59 -19.38 -5.92
N VAL A 162 9.70 -18.96 -4.65
CA VAL A 162 10.61 -19.56 -3.65
C VAL A 162 9.88 -19.97 -2.37
N THR A 163 10.53 -20.83 -1.57
CA THR A 163 10.00 -21.32 -0.29
C THR A 163 11.02 -21.14 0.83
N GLY A 164 10.56 -21.29 2.08
CA GLY A 164 11.40 -21.23 3.27
C GLY A 164 12.01 -19.84 3.51
N GLU A 165 13.26 -19.77 3.88
CA GLU A 165 13.96 -18.50 4.20
C GLU A 165 13.96 -17.51 3.03
N GLN A 166 13.91 -17.96 1.78
CA GLN A 166 13.87 -17.12 0.59
C GLN A 166 12.47 -16.54 0.32
N ALA A 167 11.44 -17.06 0.97
CA ALA A 167 10.08 -16.55 0.89
C ALA A 167 9.80 -15.38 1.86
N LYS A 168 10.81 -14.99 2.65
CA LYS A 168 10.67 -13.85 3.57
C LYS A 168 10.69 -12.53 2.82
N PRO A 169 9.78 -11.60 3.16
CA PRO A 169 9.77 -10.28 2.56
C PRO A 169 10.93 -9.43 3.07
N ASP A 170 11.42 -8.51 2.23
CA ASP A 170 12.24 -7.39 2.68
C ASP A 170 11.40 -6.45 3.53
N VAL A 171 11.93 -5.96 4.65
CA VAL A 171 11.19 -5.15 5.61
C VAL A 171 11.86 -3.82 5.86
N HIS A 172 11.14 -2.72 5.56
CA HIS A 172 11.59 -1.35 5.79
C HIS A 172 10.71 -0.67 6.84
N ARG A 173 11.32 -0.13 7.89
CA ARG A 173 10.63 0.54 8.98
C ARG A 173 11.01 2.01 9.02
N PHE A 174 10.02 2.88 9.18
CA PHE A 174 10.22 4.30 9.38
C PHE A 174 9.10 4.89 10.23
N ARG A 175 9.26 6.12 10.66
CA ARG A 175 8.21 6.87 11.33
C ARG A 175 7.66 7.90 10.37
N GLY A 176 6.38 7.82 10.08
CA GLY A 176 5.65 8.81 9.31
C GLY A 176 5.49 10.11 10.10
N GLU A 177 5.52 11.22 9.39
CA GLU A 177 5.30 12.56 9.93
C GLU A 177 4.17 13.25 9.17
N GLN A 178 3.66 14.33 9.76
CA GLN A 178 2.66 15.16 9.09
C GLN A 178 3.18 15.70 7.75
N GLY A 179 2.39 15.54 6.70
CA GLY A 179 2.73 15.99 5.36
C GLY A 179 3.58 15.00 4.56
N ASP A 180 3.86 13.81 5.11
CA ASP A 180 4.53 12.77 4.34
C ASP A 180 3.62 12.23 3.24
N TRP A 181 4.21 12.02 2.08
CA TRP A 181 3.60 11.30 0.97
C TRP A 181 4.27 9.95 0.80
N ILE A 182 3.49 8.90 0.67
CA ILE A 182 3.98 7.56 0.38
C ILE A 182 3.34 7.13 -0.93
N VAL A 183 4.17 6.69 -1.88
CA VAL A 183 3.73 6.24 -3.20
C VAL A 183 4.29 4.85 -3.44
N MET A 184 3.38 3.90 -3.66
CA MET A 184 3.66 2.53 -4.07
C MET A 184 3.32 2.41 -5.55
N VAL A 185 4.13 1.70 -6.32
CA VAL A 185 3.92 1.52 -7.76
C VAL A 185 4.19 0.07 -8.16
N THR A 186 3.57 -0.38 -9.25
CA THR A 186 4.00 -1.61 -9.94
C THR A 186 5.12 -1.30 -10.93
N ASP A 187 5.83 -2.30 -11.39
CA ASP A 187 7.00 -2.13 -12.26
C ASP A 187 6.63 -1.58 -13.64
N GLY A 188 5.40 -1.82 -14.13
CA GLY A 188 4.90 -1.20 -15.35
C GLY A 188 4.84 0.34 -15.30
N ILE A 189 4.78 0.94 -14.12
CA ILE A 189 4.91 2.40 -13.96
C ILE A 189 6.34 2.85 -14.33
N LEU A 190 7.34 2.05 -14.02
CA LEU A 190 8.76 2.37 -14.26
C LEU A 190 9.26 1.87 -15.61
N CYS A 191 8.63 0.83 -16.18
CA CYS A 191 8.99 0.17 -17.44
C CYS A 191 10.51 -0.08 -17.60
N GLY A 192 11.16 -0.52 -16.52
CA GLY A 192 12.59 -0.78 -16.50
C GLY A 192 13.50 0.46 -16.65
N ARG A 193 12.94 1.67 -16.57
CA ARG A 193 13.67 2.94 -16.66
C ARG A 193 14.03 3.48 -15.28
N GLU A 194 14.96 4.46 -15.26
CA GLU A 194 15.32 5.17 -14.03
C GLU A 194 14.12 5.96 -13.47
N ASP A 195 14.01 6.01 -12.15
CA ASP A 195 12.90 6.60 -11.41
C ASP A 195 13.03 8.11 -11.15
N ILE A 196 13.96 8.79 -11.85
CA ILE A 196 14.23 10.22 -11.67
C ILE A 196 12.95 11.04 -11.90
N TRP A 197 12.21 10.73 -12.95
CA TRP A 197 11.01 11.45 -13.32
C TRP A 197 9.91 11.38 -12.24
N ILE A 198 9.73 10.23 -11.58
CA ILE A 198 8.72 10.09 -10.50
C ILE A 198 9.15 10.88 -9.26
N ARG A 199 10.45 10.90 -8.96
CA ARG A 199 11.00 11.72 -7.86
C ARG A 199 10.84 13.21 -8.13
N ASP A 200 11.08 13.64 -9.36
CA ASP A 200 10.92 15.04 -9.76
C ASP A 200 9.45 15.45 -9.70
N LEU A 201 8.53 14.62 -10.21
CA LEU A 201 7.10 14.86 -10.14
C LEU A 201 6.63 14.94 -8.68
N MET A 202 7.00 13.97 -7.85
CA MET A 202 6.65 13.98 -6.43
C MET A 202 7.21 15.22 -5.71
N THR A 203 8.44 15.66 -6.02
CA THR A 203 9.07 16.85 -5.40
C THR A 203 8.37 18.13 -5.83
N ALA A 204 7.95 18.22 -7.09
CA ALA A 204 7.26 19.38 -7.65
C ALA A 204 5.77 19.47 -7.21
N TYR A 205 5.17 18.35 -6.81
CA TYR A 205 3.77 18.30 -6.46
C TYR A 205 3.46 19.14 -5.21
N GLN A 206 2.52 20.10 -5.34
CA GLN A 206 2.10 21.02 -4.28
C GLN A 206 0.63 20.82 -3.86
N GLY A 207 -0.06 19.85 -4.45
CA GLY A 207 -1.44 19.53 -4.08
C GLY A 207 -1.53 18.75 -2.76
N ASP A 208 -2.76 18.49 -2.34
CA ASP A 208 -3.13 17.74 -1.13
C ASP A 208 -3.93 16.46 -1.44
N SER A 209 -4.20 16.19 -2.71
CA SER A 209 -5.04 15.06 -3.16
C SER A 209 -4.20 13.86 -3.60
N PRO A 210 -4.25 12.71 -2.88
CA PRO A 210 -3.61 11.47 -3.33
C PRO A 210 -4.11 11.00 -4.70
N SER A 211 -5.39 11.25 -5.01
CA SER A 211 -5.96 10.89 -6.31
C SER A 211 -5.32 11.70 -7.46
N ASP A 212 -5.13 13.00 -7.27
CA ASP A 212 -4.47 13.84 -8.27
C ASP A 212 -3.00 13.43 -8.45
N LEU A 213 -2.27 13.18 -7.37
CA LEU A 213 -0.89 12.72 -7.45
C LEU A 213 -0.79 11.36 -8.17
N ALA A 214 -1.62 10.39 -7.79
CA ALA A 214 -1.62 9.06 -8.41
C ALA A 214 -1.93 9.12 -9.91
N GLN A 215 -2.92 9.94 -10.31
CA GLN A 215 -3.28 10.12 -11.71
C GLN A 215 -2.17 10.81 -12.51
N ARG A 216 -1.49 11.80 -11.96
CA ARG A 216 -0.35 12.47 -12.63
C ARG A 216 0.81 11.51 -12.86
N ILE A 217 1.13 10.68 -11.86
CA ILE A 217 2.18 9.67 -12.01
C ILE A 217 1.79 8.66 -13.09
N LEU A 218 0.56 8.16 -13.07
CA LEU A 218 0.06 7.22 -14.07
C LEU A 218 0.10 7.83 -15.48
N GLN A 219 -0.43 9.04 -15.66
CA GLN A 219 -0.43 9.73 -16.95
C GLN A 219 0.98 9.93 -17.50
N GLN A 220 1.92 10.38 -16.66
CA GLN A 220 3.31 10.55 -17.09
C GLN A 220 3.98 9.22 -17.41
N SER A 221 3.64 8.14 -16.67
CA SER A 221 4.08 6.79 -16.99
C SER A 221 3.56 6.34 -18.36
N GLU A 222 2.28 6.55 -18.67
CA GLU A 222 1.70 6.21 -19.98
C GLU A 222 2.40 6.94 -21.14
N GLU A 223 2.77 8.20 -20.96
CA GLU A 223 3.56 8.95 -21.95
C GLU A 223 4.97 8.37 -22.16
N ILE A 224 5.61 7.88 -21.08
CA ILE A 224 6.98 7.34 -21.09
C ILE A 224 7.00 5.89 -21.57
N CYS A 225 6.07 5.07 -21.06
CA CYS A 225 6.04 3.61 -21.21
C CYS A 225 5.10 3.13 -22.31
N GLN A 226 4.25 3.99 -22.85
CA GLN A 226 3.32 3.71 -23.95
C GLN A 226 2.37 2.52 -23.70
N GLY A 227 2.08 2.21 -22.42
CA GLY A 227 1.22 1.10 -22.06
C GLY A 227 1.82 -0.29 -22.34
N GLU A 228 3.13 -0.42 -22.29
CA GLU A 228 3.83 -1.70 -22.52
C GLU A 228 3.48 -2.74 -21.46
N ASP A 229 3.07 -2.32 -20.25
CA ASP A 229 2.68 -3.19 -19.15
C ASP A 229 1.53 -2.61 -18.33
N ASP A 230 0.95 -3.44 -17.45
CA ASP A 230 -0.04 -3.01 -16.46
C ASP A 230 0.61 -2.03 -15.48
N GLY A 231 0.00 -0.87 -15.29
CA GLY A 231 0.56 0.17 -14.41
C GLY A 231 -0.40 0.57 -13.31
N THR A 232 0.04 0.47 -12.05
CA THR A 232 -0.77 0.87 -10.89
C THR A 232 0.03 1.71 -9.91
N VAL A 233 -0.60 2.79 -9.45
CA VAL A 233 -0.07 3.73 -8.45
C VAL A 233 -1.02 3.79 -7.26
N LEU A 234 -0.51 3.57 -6.06
CA LEU A 234 -1.23 3.77 -4.82
C LEU A 234 -0.54 4.87 -4.01
N ALA A 235 -1.20 6.02 -3.87
CA ALA A 235 -0.67 7.18 -3.17
C ALA A 235 -1.36 7.39 -1.83
N VAL A 236 -0.57 7.79 -0.83
CA VAL A 236 -1.03 8.06 0.54
C VAL A 236 -0.49 9.40 0.99
N HIS A 237 -1.34 10.21 1.61
CA HIS A 237 -0.95 11.43 2.31
C HIS A 237 -1.21 11.27 3.81
N LEU A 238 -0.18 11.47 4.62
CA LEU A 238 -0.27 11.43 6.08
C LEU A 238 -0.47 12.84 6.63
N GLU A 239 -1.51 13.01 7.43
CA GLU A 239 -1.83 14.25 8.11
C GLU A 239 -1.94 14.01 9.62
N ARG A 240 -1.73 15.06 10.41
CA ARG A 240 -2.17 15.02 11.81
C ARG A 240 -3.67 15.28 11.88
N GLY A 241 -4.36 14.47 12.68
CA GLY A 241 -5.74 14.74 13.04
C GLY A 241 -5.84 16.15 13.64
N LYS A 242 -6.83 16.95 13.19
CA LYS A 242 -7.11 18.23 13.86
C LYS A 242 -7.50 17.92 15.29
N GLU A 243 -6.81 18.52 16.25
CA GLU A 243 -7.27 18.60 17.64
C GLU A 243 -8.63 19.32 17.61
N GLY A 244 -9.72 18.60 17.85
CA GLY A 244 -11.09 19.08 17.82
C GLY A 244 -11.58 19.50 19.20
#